data_8f9b83469386e156abb70acd1a632b9f
#
_entry.id   8f9b83469386e156abb70acd1a632b9f
#
_cell.length_a   1.000
_cell.length_b   1.000
_cell.length_c   1.000
_cell.angle_alpha   90.00
_cell.angle_beta   90.00
_cell.angle_gamma   90.00
#
_symmetry.space_group_name_H-M   'P 1'
#
loop_
_entity.id
_entity.type
_entity.pdbx_description
1 polymer ?
#
loop_
_entity_poly.entity_id
_entity_poly.type
_entity_poly.pdbx_seq_one_letter_code
_entity_poly.pdbx_strand_id
1 'polypeptide(L)'
;MLNRRTKIMILSVLSIAFLALAGAAFAQEADAENCKDHPMFSRMKNYIISDCKTSFDAVEFYMPGSQTKTVEGQVTRINYSLREGAPMPSVLQVRRNYGNAVKSLSGSVLFDEEIYLTAKVVKNGKEIWVKLDVYNDGRDFTLNVLEVEAMVQEVTADAMYDALTKDGFMALYINFDTGKSAIKPESMPIVEQIAALMKAHTDLKLSIEGHTDNVGTAASNKTLSEQRAKAVLDAVVKQGIAANQMTAVGWGQDKPVADNRAEEGRAKNRRVEIVKK
;
A
#
# COMPACT_ATOMS: atom_id res chain seq x y z
N MET A 1 12.47 -81.22 -70.17
CA MET A 1 13.68 -80.39 -70.10
C MET A 1 13.37 -79.15 -69.31
N LEU A 2 14.19 -78.84 -68.31
CA LEU A 2 14.43 -77.63 -67.55
C LEU A 2 13.25 -77.01 -66.82
N ASN A 3 13.05 -77.22 -65.59
CA ASN A 3 13.60 -76.73 -64.36
C ASN A 3 13.75 -75.21 -64.30
N ARG A 4 12.90 -74.51 -63.49
CA ARG A 4 13.32 -73.36 -62.69
C ARG A 4 12.40 -73.18 -61.48
N ARG A 5 12.97 -73.42 -60.35
CA ARG A 5 12.40 -73.15 -59.05
C ARG A 5 12.37 -71.62 -58.82
N THR A 6 11.18 -71.02 -58.58
CA THR A 6 11.09 -69.69 -58.15
C THR A 6 10.82 -69.71 -56.64
N LYS A 7 11.80 -69.24 -55.86
CA LYS A 7 11.67 -69.04 -54.44
C LYS A 7 10.79 -67.82 -54.18
N ILE A 8 9.68 -68.01 -53.53
CA ILE A 8 8.89 -66.93 -53.00
C ILE A 8 9.50 -66.56 -51.66
N MET A 9 10.08 -65.41 -51.59
CA MET A 9 10.57 -64.77 -50.36
C MET A 9 9.38 -64.06 -49.68
N ILE A 10 8.92 -64.61 -48.55
CA ILE A 10 7.93 -64.01 -47.73
C ILE A 10 8.64 -62.91 -46.89
N LEU A 11 8.36 -61.68 -47.25
CA LEU A 11 8.83 -60.48 -46.51
C LEU A 11 7.83 -60.20 -45.37
N SER A 12 8.17 -60.66 -44.19
CA SER A 12 7.41 -60.31 -42.98
C SER A 12 7.69 -58.86 -42.62
N VAL A 13 6.71 -58.01 -42.92
CA VAL A 13 6.72 -56.61 -42.44
C VAL A 13 6.30 -56.55 -40.96
N LEU A 14 7.27 -56.43 -40.11
CA LEU A 14 7.05 -56.18 -38.66
C LEU A 14 6.64 -54.70 -38.48
N SER A 15 5.33 -54.46 -38.41
CA SER A 15 4.82 -53.13 -38.08
C SER A 15 5.04 -52.85 -36.57
N ILE A 16 6.11 -52.12 -36.24
CA ILE A 16 6.30 -51.57 -34.91
C ILE A 16 5.34 -50.40 -34.77
N ALA A 17 4.23 -50.63 -34.07
CA ALA A 17 3.37 -49.53 -33.63
C ALA A 17 4.10 -48.74 -32.54
N PHE A 18 4.63 -47.59 -32.90
CA PHE A 18 5.11 -46.59 -31.94
C PHE A 18 3.89 -45.98 -31.26
N LEU A 19 3.57 -46.48 -30.06
CA LEU A 19 2.61 -45.81 -29.16
C LEU A 19 3.27 -44.53 -28.68
N ALA A 20 3.00 -43.42 -29.38
CA ALA A 20 3.33 -42.10 -28.87
C ALA A 20 2.46 -41.86 -27.62
N LEU A 21 3.01 -42.10 -26.43
CA LEU A 21 2.47 -41.49 -25.21
C LEU A 21 2.64 -39.99 -25.38
N ALA A 22 1.57 -39.33 -25.87
CA ALA A 22 1.41 -37.92 -25.72
C ALA A 22 1.23 -37.68 -24.19
N GLY A 23 2.35 -37.47 -23.50
CA GLY A 23 2.31 -36.88 -22.16
C GLY A 23 1.63 -35.54 -22.31
N ALA A 24 0.37 -35.43 -21.87
CA ALA A 24 -0.25 -34.14 -21.66
C ALA A 24 0.68 -33.39 -20.69
N ALA A 25 1.48 -32.48 -21.22
CA ALA A 25 2.14 -31.48 -20.43
C ALA A 25 0.99 -30.64 -19.82
N PHE A 26 0.61 -30.98 -18.60
CA PHE A 26 -0.24 -30.08 -17.84
C PHE A 26 0.50 -28.73 -17.81
N ALA A 27 -0.06 -27.76 -18.51
CA ALA A 27 0.44 -26.38 -18.42
C ALA A 27 0.49 -26.04 -16.92
N GLN A 28 1.69 -25.78 -16.42
CA GLN A 28 1.86 -25.45 -15.01
C GLN A 28 1.05 -24.18 -14.80
N GLU A 29 -0.06 -24.26 -14.04
CA GLU A 29 -0.87 -23.12 -13.69
C GLU A 29 0.04 -22.01 -13.14
N ALA A 30 0.11 -20.89 -13.86
CA ALA A 30 0.95 -19.75 -13.51
C ALA A 30 0.20 -18.79 -12.59
N ASP A 31 0.94 -17.98 -11.87
CA ASP A 31 0.37 -16.85 -11.16
C ASP A 31 -0.24 -15.83 -12.13
N ALA A 32 -1.24 -15.10 -11.68
CA ALA A 32 -1.79 -13.96 -12.41
C ALA A 32 -0.68 -12.94 -12.75
N GLU A 33 -0.78 -12.36 -13.94
CA GLU A 33 0.23 -11.44 -14.47
C GLU A 33 0.44 -10.25 -13.52
N ASN A 34 1.71 -9.87 -13.30
CA ASN A 34 2.15 -8.80 -12.40
C ASN A 34 1.82 -9.01 -10.92
N CYS A 35 1.32 -10.16 -10.50
CA CYS A 35 1.05 -10.49 -9.11
C CYS A 35 2.25 -11.15 -8.42
N LYS A 36 2.46 -10.79 -7.14
CA LYS A 36 3.53 -11.35 -6.29
C LYS A 36 3.02 -11.54 -4.88
N ASP A 37 3.68 -12.43 -4.13
CA ASP A 37 3.43 -12.55 -2.69
C ASP A 37 3.72 -11.24 -1.96
N HIS A 38 2.97 -11.00 -0.89
CA HIS A 38 3.24 -9.86 -0.03
C HIS A 38 4.61 -10.02 0.67
N PRO A 39 5.45 -8.97 0.79
CA PRO A 39 6.79 -9.09 1.36
C PRO A 39 6.86 -9.64 2.79
N MET A 40 5.75 -9.58 3.53
CA MET A 40 5.66 -10.11 4.90
C MET A 40 5.14 -11.55 4.97
N PHE A 41 4.52 -12.07 3.92
CA PHE A 41 3.83 -13.36 3.95
C PHE A 41 4.14 -14.17 2.69
N SER A 42 4.69 -15.38 2.89
CA SER A 42 4.85 -16.34 1.82
C SER A 42 3.57 -17.16 1.64
N ARG A 43 3.25 -17.51 0.40
CA ARG A 43 2.14 -18.42 0.10
C ARG A 43 2.39 -19.83 0.64
N MET A 44 1.33 -20.57 0.85
CA MET A 44 1.41 -21.99 1.12
C MET A 44 1.82 -22.78 -0.13
N LYS A 45 2.48 -23.93 0.08
CA LYS A 45 2.85 -24.84 -1.00
C LYS A 45 1.63 -25.24 -1.82
N ASN A 46 1.81 -25.35 -3.13
CA ASN A 46 0.80 -25.74 -4.13
C ASN A 46 -0.30 -24.70 -4.38
N TYR A 47 -0.21 -23.49 -3.88
CA TYR A 47 -1.11 -22.40 -4.28
C TYR A 47 -0.49 -21.55 -5.38
N ILE A 48 -1.36 -20.98 -6.20
CA ILE A 48 -1.05 -19.94 -7.17
C ILE A 48 -1.78 -18.64 -6.76
N ILE A 49 -1.28 -17.52 -7.22
CA ILE A 49 -2.01 -16.27 -7.15
C ILE A 49 -2.99 -16.21 -8.31
N SER A 50 -4.29 -16.25 -8.02
CA SER A 50 -5.34 -16.13 -9.04
C SER A 50 -5.65 -14.69 -9.40
N ASP A 51 -5.43 -13.75 -8.46
CA ASP A 51 -5.62 -12.31 -8.66
C ASP A 51 -4.93 -11.51 -7.56
N CYS A 52 -4.57 -10.26 -7.85
CA CYS A 52 -4.08 -9.34 -6.84
C CYS A 52 -4.42 -7.89 -7.16
N LYS A 53 -4.61 -7.10 -6.13
CA LYS A 53 -4.86 -5.66 -6.24
C LYS A 53 -4.24 -4.91 -5.06
N THR A 54 -3.70 -3.72 -5.33
CA THR A 54 -3.30 -2.78 -4.28
C THR A 54 -4.06 -1.47 -4.50
N SER A 55 -4.75 -0.99 -3.46
CA SER A 55 -5.52 0.26 -3.50
C SER A 55 -5.67 0.82 -2.09
N PHE A 56 -5.88 2.14 -1.97
CA PHE A 56 -6.41 2.69 -0.74
C PHE A 56 -7.88 2.27 -0.60
N ASP A 57 -8.24 1.67 0.55
CA ASP A 57 -9.59 1.14 0.78
C ASP A 57 -9.87 1.02 2.28
N ALA A 58 -11.14 0.78 2.61
CA ALA A 58 -11.59 0.41 3.94
C ALA A 58 -11.84 -1.09 4.01
N VAL A 59 -11.31 -1.77 5.02
CA VAL A 59 -11.52 -3.20 5.26
C VAL A 59 -12.20 -3.39 6.61
N GLU A 60 -13.25 -4.19 6.61
CA GLU A 60 -13.91 -4.63 7.84
C GLU A 60 -13.24 -5.89 8.37
N PHE A 61 -12.81 -5.85 9.63
CA PHE A 61 -12.13 -6.92 10.35
C PHE A 61 -13.06 -7.51 11.42
N TYR A 62 -13.16 -8.82 11.47
CA TYR A 62 -13.86 -9.52 12.54
C TYR A 62 -13.07 -9.42 13.85
N MET A 63 -13.80 -9.17 14.94
CA MET A 63 -13.24 -9.01 16.28
C MET A 63 -13.95 -9.95 17.26
N PRO A 64 -13.39 -10.25 18.44
CA PRO A 64 -14.05 -11.08 19.46
C PRO A 64 -15.44 -10.54 19.82
N GLY A 65 -16.38 -11.47 20.14
CA GLY A 65 -17.72 -11.10 20.57
C GLY A 65 -18.64 -10.62 19.45
N SER A 66 -18.47 -11.16 18.22
CA SER A 66 -19.28 -10.80 17.04
C SER A 66 -19.25 -9.31 16.68
N GLN A 67 -18.17 -8.64 17.05
CA GLN A 67 -17.92 -7.24 16.68
C GLN A 67 -17.12 -7.17 15.37
N THR A 68 -17.20 -6.03 14.73
CA THR A 68 -16.34 -5.70 13.57
C THR A 68 -15.64 -4.38 13.81
N LYS A 69 -14.52 -4.19 13.15
CA LYS A 69 -13.76 -2.93 13.12
C LYS A 69 -13.38 -2.60 11.69
N THR A 70 -13.83 -1.47 11.19
CA THR A 70 -13.38 -0.93 9.91
C THR A 70 -12.07 -0.18 10.09
N VAL A 71 -11.10 -0.47 9.23
CA VAL A 71 -9.80 0.21 9.20
C VAL A 71 -9.53 0.64 7.76
N GLU A 72 -9.04 1.87 7.60
CA GLU A 72 -8.70 2.47 6.30
C GLU A 72 -7.19 2.52 6.11
N GLY A 73 -6.75 2.34 4.87
CA GLY A 73 -5.33 2.42 4.52
C GLY A 73 -5.01 1.82 3.16
N GLN A 74 -3.73 1.65 2.89
CA GLN A 74 -3.25 0.98 1.69
C GLN A 74 -3.44 -0.53 1.84
N VAL A 75 -4.33 -1.10 1.04
CA VAL A 75 -4.69 -2.52 1.07
C VAL A 75 -4.00 -3.25 -0.07
N THR A 76 -3.22 -4.28 0.26
CA THR A 76 -2.80 -5.30 -0.70
C THR A 76 -3.69 -6.53 -0.51
N ARG A 77 -4.51 -6.81 -1.51
CA ARG A 77 -5.39 -7.99 -1.56
C ARG A 77 -4.79 -9.00 -2.52
N ILE A 78 -4.63 -10.24 -2.08
CA ILE A 78 -4.11 -11.33 -2.88
C ILE A 78 -5.06 -12.52 -2.76
N ASN A 79 -5.55 -13.00 -3.88
CA ASN A 79 -6.39 -14.19 -3.97
C ASN A 79 -5.52 -15.38 -4.36
N TYR A 80 -5.62 -16.45 -3.57
CA TYR A 80 -4.87 -17.69 -3.80
C TYR A 80 -5.82 -18.83 -4.12
N SER A 81 -5.43 -19.67 -5.09
CA SER A 81 -6.16 -20.89 -5.45
C SER A 81 -5.20 -22.08 -5.42
N LEU A 82 -5.70 -23.21 -4.94
CA LEU A 82 -4.94 -24.46 -4.90
C LEU A 82 -4.82 -25.03 -6.31
N ARG A 83 -3.62 -25.44 -6.69
CA ARG A 83 -3.34 -26.10 -7.98
C ARG A 83 -4.20 -27.35 -8.14
N GLU A 84 -4.65 -27.61 -9.36
CA GLU A 84 -5.42 -28.80 -9.67
C GLU A 84 -4.65 -30.09 -9.30
N GLY A 85 -5.34 -31.04 -8.68
CA GLY A 85 -4.76 -32.31 -8.24
C GLY A 85 -3.85 -32.23 -7.00
N ALA A 86 -3.60 -31.04 -6.45
CA ALA A 86 -2.82 -30.91 -5.23
C ALA A 86 -3.61 -31.36 -3.98
N PRO A 87 -2.93 -31.92 -2.96
CA PRO A 87 -3.57 -32.25 -1.69
C PRO A 87 -4.19 -31.02 -1.05
N MET A 88 -5.48 -31.04 -0.78
CA MET A 88 -6.22 -29.92 -0.21
C MET A 88 -5.96 -29.81 1.30
N PRO A 89 -5.41 -28.68 1.78
CA PRO A 89 -5.28 -28.43 3.21
C PRO A 89 -6.66 -28.08 3.82
N SER A 90 -6.84 -28.37 5.11
CA SER A 90 -8.05 -27.92 5.78
C SER A 90 -8.03 -26.41 6.02
N VAL A 91 -9.22 -25.80 6.19
CA VAL A 91 -9.39 -24.40 6.60
C VAL A 91 -8.50 -24.05 7.81
N LEU A 92 -8.47 -24.93 8.81
CA LEU A 92 -7.65 -24.77 10.00
C LEU A 92 -6.14 -24.71 9.68
N GLN A 93 -5.66 -25.55 8.73
CA GLN A 93 -4.26 -25.50 8.33
C GLN A 93 -3.90 -24.19 7.65
N VAL A 94 -4.77 -23.68 6.79
CA VAL A 94 -4.55 -22.37 6.12
C VAL A 94 -4.51 -21.26 7.17
N ARG A 95 -5.49 -21.16 8.05
CA ARG A 95 -5.54 -20.14 9.11
C ARG A 95 -4.33 -20.21 10.03
N ARG A 96 -3.95 -21.40 10.48
CA ARG A 96 -2.78 -21.56 11.36
C ARG A 96 -1.47 -21.22 10.70
N ASN A 97 -1.31 -21.47 9.39
CA ASN A 97 -0.12 -21.08 8.65
C ASN A 97 0.10 -19.55 8.75
N TYR A 98 -0.94 -18.78 8.44
CA TYR A 98 -0.85 -17.31 8.48
C TYR A 98 -0.83 -16.76 9.92
N GLY A 99 -1.57 -17.36 10.84
CA GLY A 99 -1.50 -17.01 12.27
C GLY A 99 -0.09 -17.20 12.85
N ASN A 100 0.61 -18.27 12.48
CA ASN A 100 2.00 -18.50 12.88
C ASN A 100 2.96 -17.50 12.20
N ALA A 101 2.75 -17.17 10.93
CA ALA A 101 3.52 -16.15 10.23
C ALA A 101 3.37 -14.77 10.92
N VAL A 102 2.17 -14.39 11.32
CA VAL A 102 1.93 -13.16 12.12
C VAL A 102 2.70 -13.18 13.44
N LYS A 103 2.63 -14.30 14.18
CA LYS A 103 3.36 -14.44 15.46
C LYS A 103 4.88 -14.35 15.27
N SER A 104 5.43 -14.92 14.18
CA SER A 104 6.86 -14.82 13.87
C SER A 104 7.32 -13.37 13.58
N LEU A 105 6.39 -12.52 13.18
CA LEU A 105 6.59 -11.07 13.00
C LEU A 105 6.32 -10.26 14.29
N SER A 106 6.23 -10.93 15.46
CA SER A 106 5.85 -10.32 16.73
C SER A 106 4.46 -9.67 16.72
N GLY A 107 3.58 -10.13 15.82
CA GLY A 107 2.19 -9.68 15.73
C GLY A 107 1.26 -10.46 16.65
N SER A 108 0.03 -10.00 16.75
CA SER A 108 -1.04 -10.57 17.56
C SER A 108 -2.18 -11.05 16.67
N VAL A 109 -2.66 -12.29 16.89
CA VAL A 109 -3.92 -12.78 16.32
C VAL A 109 -5.04 -12.28 17.21
N LEU A 110 -5.98 -11.55 16.64
CA LEU A 110 -7.10 -10.91 17.34
C LEU A 110 -8.38 -11.73 17.25
N PHE A 111 -8.58 -12.42 16.13
CA PHE A 111 -9.73 -13.30 15.86
C PHE A 111 -9.27 -14.49 15.00
N ASP A 112 -9.71 -15.71 15.34
CA ASP A 112 -9.34 -16.94 14.61
C ASP A 112 -10.45 -17.97 14.75
N GLU A 113 -11.55 -17.78 13.99
CA GLU A 113 -12.73 -18.65 14.06
C GLU A 113 -13.26 -18.97 12.66
N GLU A 114 -13.94 -20.11 12.53
CA GLU A 114 -14.54 -20.59 11.28
C GLU A 114 -13.58 -20.53 10.08
N ILE A 115 -13.86 -19.65 9.14
CA ILE A 115 -13.06 -19.43 7.91
C ILE A 115 -12.23 -18.15 7.97
N TYR A 116 -12.28 -17.41 9.08
CA TYR A 116 -11.70 -16.07 9.21
C TYR A 116 -10.52 -16.03 10.16
N LEU A 117 -9.54 -15.19 9.85
CA LEU A 117 -8.48 -14.78 10.77
C LEU A 117 -8.29 -13.27 10.66
N THR A 118 -8.30 -12.59 11.80
CA THR A 118 -7.88 -11.20 11.93
C THR A 118 -6.64 -11.12 12.79
N ALA A 119 -5.65 -10.37 12.33
CA ALA A 119 -4.42 -10.18 13.07
C ALA A 119 -3.86 -8.76 12.88
N LYS A 120 -2.91 -8.40 13.74
CA LYS A 120 -2.26 -7.10 13.72
C LYS A 120 -0.76 -7.25 13.93
N VAL A 121 0.02 -6.50 13.16
CA VAL A 121 1.47 -6.40 13.29
C VAL A 121 1.84 -4.92 13.39
N VAL A 122 2.87 -4.57 14.18
CA VAL A 122 3.46 -3.24 14.17
C VAL A 122 4.87 -3.36 13.61
N LYS A 123 5.14 -2.68 12.50
CA LYS A 123 6.44 -2.72 11.83
C LYS A 123 6.88 -1.30 11.48
N ASN A 124 8.08 -0.91 11.90
CA ASN A 124 8.62 0.43 11.66
C ASN A 124 7.71 1.57 12.15
N GLY A 125 6.98 1.35 13.24
CA GLY A 125 6.02 2.32 13.78
C GLY A 125 4.67 2.38 13.04
N LYS A 126 4.49 1.65 11.94
CA LYS A 126 3.22 1.53 11.22
C LYS A 126 2.41 0.34 11.75
N GLU A 127 1.12 0.56 11.88
CA GLU A 127 0.15 -0.48 12.22
C GLU A 127 -0.29 -1.19 10.94
N ILE A 128 -0.19 -2.52 10.91
CA ILE A 128 -0.55 -3.36 9.77
C ILE A 128 -1.61 -4.34 10.23
N TRP A 129 -2.76 -4.32 9.57
CA TRP A 129 -3.86 -5.23 9.79
C TRP A 129 -3.86 -6.34 8.74
N VAL A 130 -4.13 -7.56 9.19
CA VAL A 130 -4.15 -8.74 8.33
C VAL A 130 -5.50 -9.41 8.47
N LYS A 131 -6.18 -9.64 7.35
CA LYS A 131 -7.41 -10.41 7.26
C LYS A 131 -7.19 -11.58 6.29
N LEU A 132 -7.56 -12.76 6.73
CA LEU A 132 -7.58 -13.95 5.91
C LEU A 132 -9.03 -14.48 5.88
N ASP A 133 -9.54 -14.67 4.68
CA ASP A 133 -10.84 -15.28 4.42
C ASP A 133 -10.60 -16.57 3.63
N VAL A 134 -10.98 -17.73 4.17
CA VAL A 134 -10.74 -19.05 3.55
C VAL A 134 -12.05 -19.60 3.00
N TYR A 135 -12.04 -20.03 1.74
CA TYR A 135 -13.23 -20.50 1.01
C TYR A 135 -13.05 -21.93 0.52
N ASN A 136 -14.13 -22.54 0.06
CA ASN A 136 -14.13 -23.82 -0.63
C ASN A 136 -13.30 -24.88 0.12
N ASP A 137 -13.54 -25.01 1.44
CA ASP A 137 -12.89 -25.99 2.33
C ASP A 137 -11.36 -25.91 2.38
N GLY A 138 -10.78 -24.75 2.04
CA GLY A 138 -9.33 -24.52 2.00
C GLY A 138 -8.74 -24.49 0.59
N ARG A 139 -9.56 -24.69 -0.46
CA ARG A 139 -9.10 -24.59 -1.85
C ARG A 139 -8.68 -23.19 -2.21
N ASP A 140 -9.44 -22.19 -1.76
CA ASP A 140 -9.23 -20.79 -2.08
C ASP A 140 -9.16 -19.96 -0.81
N PHE A 141 -8.35 -18.90 -0.83
CA PHE A 141 -8.35 -17.91 0.24
C PHE A 141 -7.91 -16.54 -0.25
N THR A 142 -8.41 -15.50 0.42
CA THR A 142 -8.01 -14.12 0.22
C THR A 142 -7.19 -13.64 1.41
N LEU A 143 -6.00 -13.13 1.14
CA LEU A 143 -5.17 -12.44 2.12
C LEU A 143 -5.26 -10.93 1.85
N ASN A 144 -5.79 -10.18 2.82
CA ASN A 144 -5.77 -8.72 2.82
C ASN A 144 -4.72 -8.27 3.84
N VAL A 145 -3.76 -7.48 3.38
CA VAL A 145 -2.77 -6.81 4.24
C VAL A 145 -2.98 -5.31 4.10
N LEU A 146 -3.42 -4.66 5.17
CA LEU A 146 -3.73 -3.25 5.21
C LEU A 146 -2.69 -2.52 6.05
N GLU A 147 -1.91 -1.63 5.44
CA GLU A 147 -1.08 -0.67 6.15
C GLU A 147 -1.94 0.55 6.49
N VAL A 148 -2.10 0.83 7.79
CA VAL A 148 -2.89 2.01 8.22
C VAL A 148 -2.24 3.27 7.69
N GLU A 149 -3.00 3.98 6.91
CA GLU A 149 -2.59 5.24 6.30
C GLU A 149 -3.80 6.17 6.26
N ALA A 150 -3.62 7.44 6.62
CA ALA A 150 -4.68 8.41 6.41
C ALA A 150 -4.82 8.69 4.91
N MET A 151 -6.06 8.75 4.41
CA MET A 151 -6.30 9.21 3.05
C MET A 151 -5.76 10.62 2.88
N VAL A 152 -4.66 10.74 2.15
CA VAL A 152 -4.19 12.06 1.73
C VAL A 152 -5.09 12.47 0.56
N GLN A 153 -5.91 13.50 0.78
CA GLN A 153 -6.66 14.10 -0.32
C GLN A 153 -5.67 14.52 -1.40
N GLU A 154 -5.91 14.09 -2.65
CA GLU A 154 -5.05 14.47 -3.77
C GLU A 154 -5.19 15.98 -3.97
N VAL A 155 -4.19 16.73 -3.51
CA VAL A 155 -4.19 18.19 -3.56
C VAL A 155 -3.59 18.58 -4.91
N THR A 156 -4.44 19.08 -5.82
CA THR A 156 -4.01 19.54 -7.14
C THR A 156 -3.69 21.04 -7.16
N ALA A 157 -2.90 21.49 -8.12
CA ALA A 157 -2.59 22.90 -8.34
C ALA A 157 -3.87 23.75 -8.52
N ASP A 158 -4.85 23.22 -9.25
CA ASP A 158 -6.14 23.90 -9.46
C ASP A 158 -6.94 24.04 -8.16
N ALA A 159 -7.02 22.97 -7.36
CA ALA A 159 -7.68 23.03 -6.05
C ALA A 159 -6.98 24.00 -5.08
N MET A 160 -5.65 24.09 -5.13
CA MET A 160 -4.89 25.10 -4.37
C MET A 160 -5.22 26.51 -4.83
N TYR A 161 -5.29 26.75 -6.16
CA TYR A 161 -5.61 28.06 -6.70
C TYR A 161 -7.01 28.51 -6.33
N ASP A 162 -8.00 27.62 -6.39
CA ASP A 162 -9.37 27.88 -6.00
C ASP A 162 -9.46 28.25 -4.51
N ALA A 163 -8.81 27.48 -3.64
CA ALA A 163 -8.77 27.76 -2.22
C ALA A 163 -8.08 29.11 -1.91
N LEU A 164 -6.94 29.38 -2.55
CA LEU A 164 -6.23 30.67 -2.39
C LEU A 164 -7.03 31.87 -2.91
N THR A 165 -7.85 31.65 -3.94
CA THR A 165 -8.70 32.72 -4.50
C THR A 165 -9.91 32.97 -3.64
N LYS A 166 -10.53 31.92 -3.10
CA LYS A 166 -11.74 31.99 -2.29
C LYS A 166 -11.45 32.37 -0.83
N ASP A 167 -10.51 31.66 -0.21
CA ASP A 167 -10.30 31.70 1.24
C ASP A 167 -8.99 32.41 1.63
N GLY A 168 -8.11 32.69 0.66
CA GLY A 168 -6.82 33.33 0.85
C GLY A 168 -5.71 32.37 1.33
N PHE A 169 -6.05 31.15 1.72
CA PHE A 169 -5.09 30.14 2.19
C PHE A 169 -5.58 28.71 1.93
N MET A 170 -4.65 27.77 2.04
CA MET A 170 -4.96 26.34 2.08
C MET A 170 -4.01 25.61 3.04
N ALA A 171 -4.56 24.74 3.89
CA ALA A 171 -3.79 23.86 4.75
C ALA A 171 -3.32 22.62 3.99
N LEU A 172 -2.04 22.29 4.14
CA LEU A 172 -1.38 21.14 3.52
C LEU A 172 -0.78 20.22 4.61
N TYR A 173 -1.04 18.94 4.52
CA TYR A 173 -0.52 17.95 5.47
C TYR A 173 0.75 17.32 4.92
N ILE A 174 1.87 18.02 5.07
CA ILE A 174 3.21 17.57 4.68
C ILE A 174 3.83 16.81 5.83
N ASN A 175 4.23 15.56 5.57
CA ASN A 175 4.80 14.68 6.58
C ASN A 175 6.29 14.95 6.79
N PHE A 176 6.68 14.99 8.06
CA PHE A 176 8.06 15.09 8.55
C PHE A 176 8.29 14.02 9.61
N ASP A 177 9.54 13.65 9.84
CA ASP A 177 9.87 12.85 11.03
C ASP A 177 9.68 13.67 12.31
N THR A 178 9.44 12.98 13.43
CA THR A 178 9.29 13.64 14.73
C THR A 178 10.52 14.50 15.06
N GLY A 179 10.29 15.77 15.36
CA GLY A 179 11.33 16.75 15.66
C GLY A 179 12.24 17.13 14.50
N LYS A 180 11.95 16.69 13.25
CA LYS A 180 12.73 17.03 12.06
C LYS A 180 11.95 17.87 11.07
N SER A 181 12.70 18.50 10.13
CA SER A 181 12.17 19.32 9.04
C SER A 181 12.41 18.73 7.64
N ALA A 182 13.02 17.54 7.54
CA ALA A 182 13.16 16.86 6.26
C ALA A 182 11.78 16.37 5.79
N ILE A 183 11.38 16.77 4.58
CA ILE A 183 10.12 16.36 3.95
C ILE A 183 10.24 14.87 3.61
N LYS A 184 9.24 14.08 3.98
CA LYS A 184 9.19 12.66 3.63
C LYS A 184 8.85 12.46 2.15
N PRO A 185 9.36 11.39 1.50
CA PRO A 185 9.14 11.13 0.08
C PRO A 185 7.65 11.11 -0.33
N GLU A 186 6.78 10.58 0.53
CA GLU A 186 5.34 10.51 0.30
C GLU A 186 4.65 11.88 0.21
N SER A 187 5.29 12.94 0.72
CA SER A 187 4.75 14.32 0.64
C SER A 187 5.34 15.14 -0.51
N MET A 188 6.30 14.60 -1.26
CA MET A 188 6.87 15.29 -2.42
C MET A 188 5.84 15.62 -3.51
N PRO A 189 4.82 14.79 -3.81
CA PRO A 189 3.76 15.15 -4.74
C PRO A 189 3.03 16.46 -4.38
N ILE A 190 2.83 16.76 -3.09
CA ILE A 190 2.22 18.04 -2.67
C ILE A 190 3.13 19.22 -3.03
N VAL A 191 4.44 19.07 -2.81
CA VAL A 191 5.43 20.11 -3.19
C VAL A 191 5.44 20.35 -4.70
N GLU A 192 5.31 19.29 -5.49
CA GLU A 192 5.22 19.36 -6.96
C GLU A 192 3.96 20.12 -7.40
N GLN A 193 2.82 19.93 -6.72
CA GLN A 193 1.60 20.66 -6.99
C GLN A 193 1.72 22.17 -6.62
N ILE A 194 2.43 22.50 -5.52
CA ILE A 194 2.74 23.91 -5.22
C ILE A 194 3.58 24.55 -6.35
N ALA A 195 4.58 23.82 -6.83
CA ALA A 195 5.40 24.32 -7.93
C ALA A 195 4.61 24.44 -9.24
N ALA A 196 3.72 23.50 -9.54
CA ALA A 196 2.84 23.55 -10.70
C ALA A 196 1.88 24.76 -10.64
N LEU A 197 1.27 24.99 -9.48
CA LEU A 197 0.43 26.17 -9.22
C LEU A 197 1.19 27.46 -9.52
N MET A 198 2.40 27.61 -8.98
CA MET A 198 3.21 28.83 -9.16
C MET A 198 3.77 28.99 -10.59
N LYS A 199 3.95 27.89 -11.32
CA LYS A 199 4.30 27.94 -12.77
C LYS A 199 3.14 28.40 -13.61
N ALA A 200 1.92 27.97 -13.28
CA ALA A 200 0.70 28.40 -13.97
C ALA A 200 0.31 29.85 -13.65
N HIS A 201 0.64 30.35 -12.45
CA HIS A 201 0.29 31.68 -11.96
C HIS A 201 1.54 32.43 -11.52
N THR A 202 2.29 32.99 -12.48
CA THR A 202 3.62 33.59 -12.28
C THR A 202 3.62 34.89 -11.47
N ASP A 203 2.48 35.53 -11.32
CA ASP A 203 2.25 36.74 -10.50
C ASP A 203 1.91 36.39 -9.04
N LEU A 204 1.59 35.11 -8.75
CA LEU A 204 1.22 34.65 -7.42
C LEU A 204 2.43 34.74 -6.48
N LYS A 205 2.18 35.31 -5.29
CA LYS A 205 3.14 35.31 -4.18
C LYS A 205 2.55 34.57 -3.01
N LEU A 206 3.34 33.68 -2.38
CA LEU A 206 2.90 32.83 -1.28
C LEU A 206 3.69 33.06 -0.01
N SER A 207 3.02 32.95 1.14
CA SER A 207 3.64 32.66 2.41
C SER A 207 3.50 31.18 2.69
N ILE A 208 4.59 30.47 2.94
CA ILE A 208 4.59 29.10 3.43
C ILE A 208 4.62 29.18 4.96
N GLU A 209 3.56 28.75 5.63
CA GLU A 209 3.40 28.92 7.06
C GLU A 209 3.38 27.58 7.78
N GLY A 210 4.37 27.35 8.66
CA GLY A 210 4.49 26.12 9.43
C GLY A 210 3.81 26.21 10.79
N HIS A 211 3.14 25.13 11.20
CA HIS A 211 2.45 25.00 12.48
C HIS A 211 2.82 23.69 13.18
N THR A 212 2.72 23.68 14.51
CA THR A 212 2.89 22.49 15.34
C THR A 212 1.67 22.30 16.24
N ASP A 213 1.59 21.13 16.86
CA ASP A 213 0.81 20.93 18.08
C ASP A 213 1.50 21.60 19.28
N ASN A 214 0.95 21.40 20.47
CA ASN A 214 1.48 21.95 21.73
C ASN A 214 2.45 21.00 22.47
N VAL A 215 2.94 19.94 21.83
CA VAL A 215 3.92 19.05 22.45
C VAL A 215 5.31 19.68 22.37
N GLY A 216 5.96 19.83 23.51
CA GLY A 216 7.25 20.53 23.63
C GLY A 216 7.14 21.97 24.12
N THR A 217 8.22 22.74 23.97
CA THR A 217 8.22 24.17 24.36
C THR A 217 7.79 25.06 23.21
N ALA A 218 7.15 26.20 23.51
CA ALA A 218 6.75 27.18 22.50
C ALA A 218 7.94 27.63 21.63
N ALA A 219 9.10 27.84 22.25
CA ALA A 219 10.32 28.24 21.52
C ALA A 219 10.82 27.16 20.55
N SER A 220 10.84 25.89 20.98
CA SER A 220 11.24 24.79 20.08
C SER A 220 10.24 24.57 18.95
N ASN A 221 8.94 24.69 19.24
CA ASN A 221 7.87 24.60 18.26
C ASN A 221 7.94 25.72 17.23
N LYS A 222 8.25 26.94 17.67
CA LYS A 222 8.46 28.09 16.78
C LYS A 222 9.61 27.82 15.79
N THR A 223 10.76 27.41 16.30
CA THR A 223 11.93 27.08 15.47
C THR A 223 11.67 25.92 14.52
N LEU A 224 11.03 24.83 15.02
CA LEU A 224 10.72 23.65 14.20
C LEU A 224 9.75 23.99 13.06
N SER A 225 8.72 24.78 13.33
CA SER A 225 7.74 25.19 12.33
C SER A 225 8.36 26.08 11.24
N GLU A 226 9.26 26.98 11.62
CA GLU A 226 10.01 27.82 10.68
C GLU A 226 10.93 26.97 9.78
N GLN A 227 11.66 26.00 10.36
CA GLN A 227 12.50 25.09 9.61
C GLN A 227 11.70 24.23 8.61
N ARG A 228 10.49 23.79 9.00
CA ARG A 228 9.58 23.04 8.11
C ARG A 228 9.05 23.90 6.97
N ALA A 229 8.60 25.11 7.26
CA ALA A 229 8.17 26.07 6.24
C ALA A 229 9.29 26.37 5.24
N LYS A 230 10.52 26.58 5.76
CA LYS A 230 11.70 26.79 4.93
C LYS A 230 12.04 25.58 4.08
N ALA A 231 11.94 24.36 4.61
CA ALA A 231 12.21 23.13 3.85
C ALA A 231 11.25 22.97 2.67
N VAL A 232 9.96 23.32 2.86
CA VAL A 232 8.98 23.34 1.77
C VAL A 232 9.33 24.40 0.75
N LEU A 233 9.63 25.63 1.14
CA LEU A 233 10.07 26.70 0.26
C LEU A 233 11.28 26.27 -0.58
N ASP A 234 12.32 25.75 0.08
CA ASP A 234 13.55 25.30 -0.59
C ASP A 234 13.28 24.16 -1.60
N ALA A 235 12.33 23.28 -1.28
CA ALA A 235 11.93 22.19 -2.18
C ALA A 235 11.18 22.73 -3.41
N VAL A 236 10.30 23.73 -3.25
CA VAL A 236 9.60 24.39 -4.36
C VAL A 236 10.59 25.17 -5.23
N VAL A 237 11.56 25.85 -4.63
CA VAL A 237 12.65 26.54 -5.40
C VAL A 237 13.44 25.57 -6.24
N LYS A 238 13.73 24.35 -5.74
CA LYS A 238 14.39 23.29 -6.52
C LYS A 238 13.57 22.84 -7.74
N GLN A 239 12.26 23.04 -7.73
CA GLN A 239 11.38 22.80 -8.88
C GLN A 239 11.36 23.94 -9.91
N GLY A 240 12.22 24.99 -9.70
CA GLY A 240 12.39 26.09 -10.64
C GLY A 240 11.55 27.34 -10.36
N ILE A 241 10.94 27.45 -9.16
CA ILE A 241 10.22 28.65 -8.77
C ILE A 241 11.17 29.67 -8.16
N ALA A 242 11.01 30.96 -8.51
CA ALA A 242 11.87 32.04 -7.99
C ALA A 242 11.63 32.22 -6.48
N ALA A 243 12.72 32.24 -5.71
CA ALA A 243 12.64 32.35 -4.24
C ALA A 243 11.94 33.62 -3.75
N ASN A 244 12.02 34.73 -4.52
CA ASN A 244 11.39 36.01 -4.19
C ASN A 244 9.85 36.01 -4.32
N GLN A 245 9.27 34.94 -4.87
CA GLN A 245 7.80 34.76 -4.91
C GLN A 245 7.26 34.12 -3.63
N MET A 246 8.15 33.66 -2.74
CA MET A 246 7.73 32.97 -1.51
C MET A 246 8.42 33.51 -0.29
N THR A 247 7.71 33.42 0.86
CA THR A 247 8.27 33.64 2.19
C THR A 247 7.98 32.43 3.07
N ALA A 248 8.85 32.12 4.04
CA ALA A 248 8.64 31.07 5.03
C ALA A 248 8.43 31.69 6.40
N VAL A 249 7.38 31.25 7.11
CA VAL A 249 7.02 31.71 8.46
C VAL A 249 6.72 30.51 9.34
N GLY A 250 7.29 30.47 10.54
CA GLY A 250 6.89 29.49 11.56
C GLY A 250 5.96 30.14 12.58
N TRP A 251 4.83 29.54 12.86
CA TRP A 251 3.90 29.95 13.90
C TRP A 251 4.03 29.12 15.18
N GLY A 252 4.72 27.96 15.10
CA GLY A 252 4.75 27.04 16.22
C GLY A 252 3.34 26.60 16.60
N GLN A 253 3.05 26.61 17.89
CA GLN A 253 1.76 26.22 18.46
C GLN A 253 0.75 27.38 18.62
N ASP A 254 1.08 28.59 18.17
CA ASP A 254 0.32 29.81 18.48
C ASP A 254 -0.98 29.95 17.69
N LYS A 255 -1.14 29.19 16.60
CA LYS A 255 -2.35 29.25 15.77
C LYS A 255 -2.96 27.81 15.62
N PRO A 256 -3.53 27.24 16.68
CA PRO A 256 -4.19 25.95 16.59
C PRO A 256 -5.52 26.06 15.81
N VAL A 257 -5.83 25.05 14.99
CA VAL A 257 -7.12 24.91 14.27
C VAL A 257 -8.01 23.84 14.89
N ALA A 258 -7.46 23.06 15.82
CA ALA A 258 -8.18 22.00 16.52
C ALA A 258 -7.68 21.86 17.98
N ASP A 259 -8.42 21.11 18.79
CA ASP A 259 -8.11 20.90 20.20
C ASP A 259 -6.87 20.02 20.39
N ASN A 260 -5.84 20.56 21.01
CA ASN A 260 -4.58 19.87 21.30
C ASN A 260 -4.68 18.75 22.37
N ARG A 261 -5.80 18.64 23.08
CA ARG A 261 -6.00 17.59 24.09
C ARG A 261 -6.17 16.19 23.46
N ALA A 262 -6.74 16.11 22.25
CA ALA A 262 -6.92 14.89 21.50
C ALA A 262 -5.84 14.73 20.43
N GLU A 263 -5.42 13.48 20.11
CA GLU A 263 -4.40 13.24 19.07
C GLU A 263 -4.90 13.65 17.69
N GLU A 264 -6.18 13.45 17.39
CA GLU A 264 -6.80 13.88 16.13
C GLU A 264 -6.71 15.41 15.94
N GLY A 265 -6.85 16.16 17.02
CA GLY A 265 -6.69 17.62 17.00
C GLY A 265 -5.23 18.02 16.86
N ARG A 266 -4.31 17.37 17.57
CA ARG A 266 -2.88 17.61 17.40
C ARG A 266 -2.41 17.30 15.98
N ALA A 267 -2.90 16.23 15.37
CA ALA A 267 -2.60 15.89 13.97
C ALA A 267 -3.03 17.01 13.00
N LYS A 268 -4.20 17.62 13.21
CA LYS A 268 -4.66 18.78 12.42
C LYS A 268 -3.81 20.02 12.64
N ASN A 269 -3.24 20.20 13.83
CA ASN A 269 -2.39 21.34 14.15
C ASN A 269 -0.98 21.20 13.55
N ARG A 270 -0.47 19.96 13.35
CA ARG A 270 0.79 19.69 12.65
C ARG A 270 0.62 19.81 11.13
N ARG A 271 0.63 21.03 10.61
CA ARG A 271 0.37 21.33 9.21
C ARG A 271 1.29 22.42 8.65
N VAL A 272 1.30 22.53 7.34
CA VAL A 272 1.84 23.68 6.61
C VAL A 272 0.68 24.36 5.88
N GLU A 273 0.62 25.67 5.89
CA GLU A 273 -0.34 26.44 5.11
C GLU A 273 0.39 27.17 3.98
N ILE A 274 -0.24 27.23 2.81
CA ILE A 274 0.10 28.21 1.78
C ILE A 274 -0.90 29.38 1.89
N VAL A 275 -0.40 30.59 1.96
CA VAL A 275 -1.22 31.80 2.14
C VAL A 275 -0.89 32.77 1.01
N LYS A 276 -1.92 33.26 0.30
CA LYS A 276 -1.76 34.27 -0.75
C LYS A 276 -1.35 35.61 -0.15
N LYS A 277 -0.36 36.26 -0.78
CA LYS A 277 0.13 37.60 -0.39
C LYS A 277 -0.42 38.69 -1.31
#